data_efce1c3358bf2355744e919b780b7001
#
_entry.id   efce1c3358bf2355744e919b780b7001
#
_cell.length_a   1.000
_cell.length_b   1.000
_cell.length_c   1.000
_cell.angle_alpha   90.00
_cell.angle_beta   90.00
_cell.angle_gamma   90.00
#
_symmetry.space_group_name_H-M   'P 1'
#
loop_
_entity.id
_entity.type
_entity.pdbx_description
1 polymer ?
#
loop_
_entity_poly.entity_id
_entity_poly.type
_entity_poly.pdbx_seq_one_letter_code
_entity_poly.pdbx_strand_id
1 'polypeptide(L)'
;MGVSIVEGSKAAAIVDSLAALNHLISHQNAAIDLLASDKRASLVEDVATVAELCASGEILEVMDYGDQIAPAWSDGETEYAPAFNLCHEGDASFEDGTTIHGAFFEWDKTTPVGIPFDAPEALYYFDGTESPGDYYITIGKTYGDGWIAGQSIQITLSEAPAENDQLVVNCGSDSKNDPTNGRTWSVYAKGGTEVKQTGTTSNGTSGTKLGETDGTDAGKTNGRVNAPQRVVYGYNRWAQSALRQYLNSIGAAGAWWTAQNPWDRPPAQHSTIRGFLAGYDAEVIRYFKPIKNVTVTCNADENVEDVTYDRVFLSSLEQMYCVPQFAGKEGEYWEYYKRLLGRTSPASTSTTYKRLIKYALNAPTSAQYVFRRSAFRPNAYSVWYVSSYGGVYTNYAMTAYRCAPSVFLSL
;
A
#
# COMPACT_ATOMS: atom_id res chain seq x y z
N MET A 1 -44.91 51.82 46.88
CA MET A 1 -45.49 51.11 45.75
C MET A 1 -44.72 51.40 44.43
N GLY A 2 -43.47 51.78 44.46
CA GLY A 2 -42.70 52.11 43.23
C GLY A 2 -41.71 51.06 42.75
N VAL A 3 -41.45 50.02 43.55
CA VAL A 3 -40.39 49.04 43.26
C VAL A 3 -40.87 47.90 42.31
N SER A 4 -42.13 47.45 42.40
CA SER A 4 -42.63 46.34 41.61
C SER A 4 -42.83 46.63 40.11
N ILE A 5 -43.09 47.87 39.75
CA ILE A 5 -43.27 48.25 38.33
C ILE A 5 -41.91 48.29 37.60
N VAL A 6 -40.83 48.69 38.27
CA VAL A 6 -39.51 48.77 37.69
C VAL A 6 -38.91 47.37 37.53
N GLU A 7 -39.20 46.44 38.39
CA GLU A 7 -38.75 45.03 38.27
C GLU A 7 -39.50 44.28 37.16
N GLY A 8 -40.79 44.53 36.99
CA GLY A 8 -41.60 43.95 35.93
C GLY A 8 -41.13 44.41 34.54
N SER A 9 -40.80 45.69 34.39
CA SER A 9 -40.30 46.23 33.11
C SER A 9 -38.88 45.71 32.75
N LYS A 10 -38.03 45.49 33.75
CA LYS A 10 -36.73 44.89 33.54
C LYS A 10 -36.82 43.41 33.16
N ALA A 11 -37.72 42.68 33.81
CA ALA A 11 -37.97 41.28 33.51
C ALA A 11 -38.52 41.11 32.08
N ALA A 12 -39.45 41.96 31.65
CA ALA A 12 -39.95 41.95 30.26
C ALA A 12 -38.86 42.27 29.26
N ALA A 13 -38.00 43.26 29.51
CA ALA A 13 -36.88 43.61 28.65
C ALA A 13 -35.84 42.49 28.55
N ILE A 14 -35.62 41.73 29.60
CA ILE A 14 -34.72 40.56 29.58
C ILE A 14 -35.33 39.42 28.73
N VAL A 15 -36.63 39.17 28.87
CA VAL A 15 -37.35 38.15 28.06
C VAL A 15 -37.31 38.52 26.57
N ASP A 16 -37.56 39.79 26.21
CA ASP A 16 -37.50 40.29 24.86
C ASP A 16 -36.05 40.19 24.28
N SER A 17 -35.06 40.47 25.11
CA SER A 17 -33.64 40.36 24.71
C SER A 17 -33.21 38.89 24.50
N LEU A 18 -33.71 37.97 25.34
CA LEU A 18 -33.50 36.54 25.19
C LEU A 18 -34.21 35.98 23.95
N ALA A 19 -35.39 36.44 23.64
CA ALA A 19 -36.13 36.07 22.42
C ALA A 19 -35.38 36.55 21.16
N ALA A 20 -34.88 37.79 21.17
CA ALA A 20 -34.10 38.37 20.08
C ALA A 20 -32.77 37.62 19.91
N LEU A 21 -32.09 37.23 20.99
CA LEU A 21 -30.85 36.44 20.94
C LEU A 21 -31.09 35.05 20.38
N ASN A 22 -32.15 34.36 20.82
CA ASN A 22 -32.54 33.06 20.30
C ASN A 22 -32.88 33.12 18.80
N HIS A 23 -33.56 34.17 18.36
CA HIS A 23 -33.83 34.41 16.95
C HIS A 23 -32.54 34.63 16.14
N LEU A 24 -31.59 35.41 16.69
CA LEU A 24 -30.29 35.64 16.06
C LEU A 24 -29.48 34.35 15.96
N ILE A 25 -29.43 33.54 17.01
CA ILE A 25 -28.78 32.24 17.04
C ILE A 25 -29.40 31.30 15.99
N SER A 26 -30.74 31.27 15.90
CA SER A 26 -31.45 30.46 14.92
C SER A 26 -31.12 30.88 13.48
N HIS A 27 -31.03 32.20 13.22
CA HIS A 27 -30.62 32.72 11.92
C HIS A 27 -29.15 32.43 11.59
N GLN A 28 -28.25 32.52 12.59
CA GLN A 28 -26.85 32.15 12.42
C GLN A 28 -26.70 30.65 12.11
N ASN A 29 -27.39 29.79 12.82
CA ASN A 29 -27.38 28.35 12.57
C ASN A 29 -27.91 28.02 11.16
N ALA A 30 -29.01 28.65 10.73
CA ALA A 30 -29.53 28.46 9.37
C ALA A 30 -28.56 28.98 8.29
N ALA A 31 -27.84 30.06 8.54
CA ALA A 31 -26.83 30.57 7.65
C ALA A 31 -25.58 29.66 7.61
N ILE A 32 -25.19 29.10 8.76
CA ILE A 32 -24.12 28.09 8.87
C ILE A 32 -24.50 26.82 8.12
N ASP A 33 -25.74 26.33 8.29
CA ASP A 33 -26.25 25.14 7.58
C ASP A 33 -26.30 25.35 6.07
N LEU A 34 -26.70 26.56 5.62
CA LEU A 34 -26.68 26.91 4.20
C LEU A 34 -25.27 26.99 3.65
N LEU A 35 -24.34 27.65 4.38
CA LEU A 35 -22.93 27.73 4.01
C LEU A 35 -22.28 26.33 4.01
N ALA A 36 -22.62 25.48 4.96
CA ALA A 36 -22.15 24.09 4.98
C ALA A 36 -22.70 23.29 3.79
N SER A 37 -23.97 23.51 3.42
CA SER A 37 -24.58 22.88 2.24
C SER A 37 -23.93 23.34 0.95
N ASP A 38 -23.73 24.67 0.78
CA ASP A 38 -23.02 25.22 -0.39
C ASP A 38 -21.55 24.77 -0.44
N LYS A 39 -20.89 24.70 0.73
CA LYS A 39 -19.53 24.18 0.85
C LYS A 39 -19.46 22.70 0.49
N ARG A 40 -20.41 21.86 0.93
CA ARG A 40 -20.49 20.45 0.51
C ARG A 40 -20.55 20.31 -1.02
N ALA A 41 -21.32 21.15 -1.71
CA ALA A 41 -21.42 21.12 -3.15
C ALA A 41 -20.11 21.54 -3.85
N SER A 42 -19.29 22.40 -3.21
CA SER A 42 -18.02 22.91 -3.75
C SER A 42 -16.78 22.12 -3.30
N LEU A 43 -16.87 21.30 -2.25
CA LEU A 43 -15.75 20.56 -1.67
C LEU A 43 -15.20 19.45 -2.58
N VAL A 44 -15.96 19.01 -3.57
CA VAL A 44 -15.55 17.94 -4.48
C VAL A 44 -14.22 18.25 -5.19
N GLU A 45 -13.90 19.52 -5.40
CA GLU A 45 -12.69 19.97 -6.11
C GLU A 45 -11.71 20.77 -5.24
N ASP A 46 -12.11 21.21 -4.04
CA ASP A 46 -11.29 22.07 -3.15
C ASP A 46 -10.59 21.30 -2.01
N VAL A 47 -9.49 20.66 -2.36
CA VAL A 47 -8.64 19.94 -1.38
C VAL A 47 -8.05 20.86 -0.31
N ALA A 48 -7.79 22.12 -0.62
CA ALA A 48 -7.21 23.09 0.33
C ALA A 48 -8.18 23.35 1.50
N THR A 49 -9.44 23.68 1.18
CA THR A 49 -10.47 23.89 2.19
C THR A 49 -10.73 22.64 3.02
N VAL A 50 -10.74 21.45 2.40
CA VAL A 50 -10.87 20.19 3.14
C VAL A 50 -9.69 19.98 4.09
N ALA A 51 -8.46 20.25 3.66
CA ALA A 51 -7.28 20.13 4.52
C ALA A 51 -7.31 21.10 5.72
N GLU A 52 -7.83 22.32 5.54
CA GLU A 52 -8.06 23.29 6.61
C GLU A 52 -9.07 22.75 7.64
N LEU A 53 -10.21 22.24 7.18
CA LEU A 53 -11.24 21.63 8.04
C LEU A 53 -10.71 20.40 8.77
N CYS A 54 -9.91 19.57 8.12
CA CYS A 54 -9.25 18.44 8.74
C CYS A 54 -8.29 18.88 9.86
N ALA A 55 -7.45 19.89 9.58
CA ALA A 55 -6.47 20.38 10.53
C ALA A 55 -7.11 21.07 11.76
N SER A 56 -8.27 21.73 11.59
CA SER A 56 -9.02 22.37 12.68
C SER A 56 -9.89 21.39 13.48
N GLY A 57 -10.10 20.16 13.02
CA GLY A 57 -11.02 19.19 13.62
C GLY A 57 -12.50 19.47 13.33
N GLU A 58 -12.78 20.27 12.30
CA GLU A 58 -14.15 20.67 11.91
C GLU A 58 -14.69 19.88 10.73
N ILE A 59 -13.95 18.90 10.22
CA ILE A 59 -14.34 18.18 8.99
C ILE A 59 -15.68 17.45 9.17
N LEU A 60 -15.96 16.88 10.33
CA LEU A 60 -17.20 16.16 10.61
C LEU A 60 -18.41 17.09 10.85
N GLU A 61 -18.19 18.40 10.98
CA GLU A 61 -19.28 19.38 10.97
C GLU A 61 -19.83 19.60 9.54
N VAL A 62 -19.04 19.27 8.53
CA VAL A 62 -19.35 19.54 7.10
C VAL A 62 -19.53 18.25 6.30
N MET A 63 -18.80 17.18 6.62
CA MET A 63 -18.81 15.89 5.91
C MET A 63 -19.10 14.75 6.86
N ASP A 64 -19.81 13.73 6.37
CA ASP A 64 -19.95 12.44 7.05
C ASP A 64 -18.95 11.41 6.51
N TYR A 65 -18.67 10.36 7.29
CA TYR A 65 -17.86 9.23 6.81
C TYR A 65 -18.51 8.58 5.59
N GLY A 66 -17.76 8.59 4.48
CA GLY A 66 -18.18 8.15 3.16
C GLY A 66 -18.52 9.28 2.20
N ASP A 67 -18.62 10.54 2.67
CA ASP A 67 -18.65 11.69 1.80
C ASP A 67 -17.32 11.82 1.03
N GLN A 68 -17.37 12.45 -0.14
CA GLN A 68 -16.30 12.36 -1.13
C GLN A 68 -15.74 13.73 -1.53
N ILE A 69 -14.44 13.74 -1.79
CA ILE A 69 -13.74 14.77 -2.57
C ILE A 69 -13.18 14.11 -3.84
N ALA A 70 -12.96 14.87 -4.91
CA ALA A 70 -12.51 14.33 -6.18
C ALA A 70 -11.48 15.23 -6.88
N PRO A 71 -10.27 15.39 -6.34
CA PRO A 71 -9.21 16.15 -7.00
C PRO A 71 -8.83 15.49 -8.33
N ALA A 72 -8.52 16.32 -9.34
CA ALA A 72 -8.07 15.84 -10.63
C ALA A 72 -6.79 15.02 -10.52
N TRP A 73 -6.76 13.90 -11.24
CA TRP A 73 -5.62 13.01 -11.35
C TRP A 73 -5.47 12.50 -12.78
N SER A 74 -4.25 12.36 -13.27
CA SER A 74 -3.99 11.84 -14.61
C SER A 74 -3.01 10.67 -14.57
N ASP A 75 -3.24 9.66 -15.41
CA ASP A 75 -2.26 8.57 -15.64
C ASP A 75 -1.15 8.94 -16.64
N GLY A 76 -1.25 10.13 -17.24
CA GLY A 76 -0.34 10.64 -18.27
C GLY A 76 -0.98 10.71 -19.64
N GLU A 77 -2.07 10.01 -19.87
CA GLU A 77 -2.83 9.97 -21.13
C GLU A 77 -4.25 10.49 -20.92
N THR A 78 -4.87 10.13 -19.80
CA THR A 78 -6.26 10.45 -19.45
C THR A 78 -6.32 11.18 -18.13
N GLU A 79 -7.13 12.21 -18.05
CA GLU A 79 -7.48 12.91 -16.83
C GLU A 79 -8.74 12.30 -16.20
N TYR A 80 -8.73 12.13 -14.91
CA TYR A 80 -9.80 11.56 -14.09
C TYR A 80 -10.08 12.47 -12.89
N ALA A 81 -11.26 12.35 -12.30
CA ALA A 81 -11.60 12.89 -10.98
C ALA A 81 -11.93 11.74 -10.03
N PRO A 82 -10.93 11.02 -9.50
CA PRO A 82 -11.16 9.91 -8.60
C PRO A 82 -11.74 10.40 -7.28
N ALA A 83 -12.88 9.84 -6.87
CA ALA A 83 -13.50 10.17 -5.60
C ALA A 83 -12.73 9.50 -4.44
N PHE A 84 -12.44 10.28 -3.40
CA PHE A 84 -11.91 9.83 -2.12
C PHE A 84 -13.01 9.85 -1.07
N ASN A 85 -13.30 8.72 -0.46
CA ASN A 85 -14.20 8.66 0.68
C ASN A 85 -13.49 9.15 1.95
N LEU A 86 -14.13 10.00 2.75
CA LEU A 86 -13.71 10.30 4.12
C LEU A 86 -13.84 9.02 4.96
N CYS A 87 -12.71 8.50 5.43
CA CYS A 87 -12.65 7.20 6.10
C CYS A 87 -12.56 7.29 7.61
N HIS A 88 -11.79 8.23 8.13
CA HIS A 88 -11.54 8.39 9.56
C HIS A 88 -10.96 9.77 9.85
N GLU A 89 -11.37 10.40 10.95
CA GLU A 89 -10.76 11.60 11.49
C GLU A 89 -9.92 11.24 12.71
N GLY A 90 -8.75 11.83 12.84
CA GLY A 90 -7.88 11.55 13.98
C GLY A 90 -6.47 12.11 13.78
N ASP A 91 -5.61 11.75 14.73
CA ASP A 91 -4.24 12.21 14.75
C ASP A 91 -3.30 11.27 13.97
N ALA A 92 -2.31 11.85 13.32
CA ALA A 92 -1.24 11.10 12.68
C ALA A 92 0.14 11.64 13.07
N SER A 93 1.13 10.74 13.16
CA SER A 93 2.50 11.09 13.54
C SER A 93 3.41 11.21 12.32
N PHE A 94 4.37 12.13 12.39
CA PHE A 94 5.43 12.34 11.41
C PHE A 94 6.74 11.66 11.82
N GLU A 95 7.73 11.71 10.92
CA GLU A 95 9.06 11.14 11.13
C GLU A 95 9.83 11.83 12.27
N ASP A 96 9.62 13.12 12.48
CA ASP A 96 10.22 13.89 13.58
C ASP A 96 9.53 13.67 14.94
N GLY A 97 8.51 12.81 14.99
CA GLY A 97 7.72 12.50 16.18
C GLY A 97 6.62 13.49 16.49
N THR A 98 6.45 14.56 15.70
CA THR A 98 5.29 15.44 15.84
C THR A 98 4.00 14.72 15.44
N THR A 99 2.88 15.19 16.00
CA THR A 99 1.54 14.66 15.70
C THR A 99 0.67 15.81 15.27
N ILE A 100 -0.10 15.60 14.21
CA ILE A 100 -1.09 16.57 13.74
C ILE A 100 -2.46 15.94 13.62
N HIS A 101 -3.49 16.76 13.80
CA HIS A 101 -4.87 16.38 13.53
C HIS A 101 -5.17 16.45 12.04
N GLY A 102 -6.05 15.55 11.56
CA GLY A 102 -6.44 15.51 10.17
C GLY A 102 -7.43 14.39 9.88
N ALA A 103 -7.53 14.01 8.62
CA ALA A 103 -8.43 12.92 8.25
C ALA A 103 -7.85 12.00 7.16
N PHE A 104 -8.24 10.74 7.24
CA PHE A 104 -7.89 9.67 6.30
C PHE A 104 -8.94 9.58 5.21
N PHE A 105 -8.47 9.55 3.98
CA PHE A 105 -9.30 9.38 2.80
C PHE A 105 -8.81 8.20 1.96
N GLU A 106 -9.71 7.46 1.32
CA GLU A 106 -9.37 6.35 0.40
C GLU A 106 -10.17 6.44 -0.88
N TRP A 107 -9.53 6.18 -2.03
CA TRP A 107 -10.23 6.11 -3.32
C TRP A 107 -11.43 5.17 -3.26
N ASP A 108 -12.56 5.63 -3.77
CA ASP A 108 -13.77 4.82 -3.96
C ASP A 108 -13.51 3.69 -4.97
N LYS A 109 -12.73 3.98 -6.01
CA LYS A 109 -12.33 3.04 -7.07
C LYS A 109 -10.88 2.60 -6.92
N THR A 110 -10.39 1.88 -7.93
CA THR A 110 -9.00 1.44 -7.98
C THR A 110 -8.24 2.16 -9.09
N THR A 111 -6.92 2.11 -9.01
CA THR A 111 -6.02 2.56 -10.08
C THR A 111 -6.41 1.97 -11.44
N PRO A 112 -6.20 2.69 -12.57
CA PRO A 112 -6.49 2.20 -13.92
C PRO A 112 -5.68 0.96 -14.31
N VAL A 113 -4.48 0.80 -13.74
CA VAL A 113 -3.56 -0.31 -14.01
C VAL A 113 -3.25 -1.06 -12.72
N GLY A 114 -2.95 -2.36 -12.84
CA GLY A 114 -2.45 -3.18 -11.76
C GLY A 114 -0.94 -3.09 -11.65
N ILE A 115 -0.45 -2.93 -10.41
CA ILE A 115 0.96 -2.97 -10.06
C ILE A 115 1.16 -4.16 -9.14
N PRO A 116 2.18 -5.01 -9.33
CA PRO A 116 2.48 -6.04 -8.34
C PRO A 116 2.84 -5.38 -7.01
N PHE A 117 2.48 -6.02 -5.91
CA PHE A 117 2.95 -5.58 -4.60
C PHE A 117 4.47 -5.52 -4.60
N ASP A 118 5.09 -6.59 -5.10
CA ASP A 118 6.51 -6.65 -5.39
C ASP A 118 6.81 -7.65 -6.51
N ALA A 119 7.91 -7.46 -7.26
CA ALA A 119 8.30 -8.36 -8.33
C ALA A 119 9.01 -9.62 -7.78
N PRO A 120 9.06 -10.74 -8.53
CA PRO A 120 9.96 -11.84 -8.24
C PRO A 120 11.40 -11.35 -8.15
N GLU A 121 12.10 -11.78 -7.10
CA GLU A 121 13.45 -11.31 -6.80
C GLU A 121 14.55 -12.18 -7.42
N ALA A 122 15.79 -11.68 -7.43
CA ALA A 122 16.96 -12.46 -7.81
C ALA A 122 17.23 -13.60 -6.81
N LEU A 123 17.80 -14.69 -7.31
CA LEU A 123 18.19 -15.83 -6.46
C LEU A 123 19.47 -15.54 -5.66
N TYR A 124 20.39 -14.80 -6.25
CA TYR A 124 21.71 -14.53 -5.66
C TYR A 124 22.21 -13.16 -6.12
N TYR A 125 23.07 -12.53 -5.34
CA TYR A 125 23.84 -11.37 -5.76
C TYR A 125 25.33 -11.62 -5.56
N PHE A 126 26.11 -11.34 -6.60
CA PHE A 126 27.55 -11.60 -6.65
C PHE A 126 28.36 -10.63 -5.77
N ASP A 127 29.53 -11.06 -5.28
CA ASP A 127 30.44 -10.17 -4.55
C ASP A 127 31.52 -9.53 -5.42
N GLY A 128 31.57 -9.89 -6.71
CA GLY A 128 32.52 -9.37 -7.66
C GLY A 128 33.88 -10.06 -7.62
N THR A 129 34.03 -11.15 -6.86
CA THR A 129 35.25 -11.97 -6.84
C THR A 129 35.15 -13.20 -7.73
N GLU A 130 33.97 -13.51 -8.25
CA GLU A 130 33.70 -14.64 -9.10
C GLU A 130 34.37 -14.43 -10.48
N SER A 131 34.96 -15.49 -11.03
CA SER A 131 35.54 -15.55 -12.35
C SER A 131 34.68 -16.39 -13.30
N PRO A 132 34.88 -16.35 -14.62
CA PRO A 132 34.25 -17.30 -15.54
C PRO A 132 34.43 -18.75 -15.08
N GLY A 133 33.37 -19.56 -15.09
CA GLY A 133 33.41 -20.95 -14.66
C GLY A 133 32.05 -21.46 -14.13
N ASP A 134 32.07 -22.68 -13.61
CA ASP A 134 30.90 -23.35 -13.08
C ASP A 134 30.66 -22.99 -11.60
N TYR A 135 29.39 -22.72 -11.26
CA TYR A 135 28.94 -22.38 -9.93
C TYR A 135 27.64 -23.10 -9.60
N TYR A 136 27.36 -23.33 -8.31
CA TYR A 136 26.11 -23.91 -7.88
C TYR A 136 25.59 -23.38 -6.55
N ILE A 137 24.26 -23.42 -6.40
CA ILE A 137 23.54 -23.10 -5.16
C ILE A 137 22.76 -24.35 -4.75
N THR A 138 22.97 -24.83 -3.52
CA THR A 138 22.26 -26.00 -2.99
C THR A 138 20.89 -25.59 -2.43
N ILE A 139 19.86 -26.42 -2.64
CA ILE A 139 18.55 -26.25 -2.04
C ILE A 139 18.57 -26.90 -0.67
N GLY A 140 18.54 -26.11 0.40
CA GLY A 140 18.64 -26.61 1.78
C GLY A 140 17.33 -27.19 2.32
N LYS A 141 16.17 -26.69 1.86
CA LYS A 141 14.84 -27.17 2.23
C LYS A 141 13.92 -27.27 1.03
N THR A 142 13.13 -28.34 1.00
CA THR A 142 12.09 -28.52 -0.05
C THR A 142 11.04 -27.43 0.05
N TYR A 143 10.74 -26.81 -1.10
CA TYR A 143 9.69 -25.83 -1.25
C TYR A 143 8.84 -26.13 -2.50
N GLY A 144 7.58 -26.41 -2.28
CA GLY A 144 6.70 -26.93 -3.35
C GLY A 144 7.21 -28.25 -3.94
N ASP A 145 6.75 -28.59 -5.12
CA ASP A 145 7.14 -29.84 -5.81
C ASP A 145 8.42 -29.70 -6.65
N GLY A 146 8.92 -28.46 -6.86
CA GLY A 146 10.04 -28.18 -7.77
C GLY A 146 11.36 -27.89 -7.08
N TRP A 147 11.33 -27.35 -5.86
CA TRP A 147 12.54 -27.04 -5.09
C TRP A 147 12.84 -28.15 -4.11
N ILE A 148 13.65 -29.13 -4.51
CA ILE A 148 13.88 -30.36 -3.72
C ILE A 148 15.18 -30.23 -2.90
N ALA A 149 15.09 -30.41 -1.58
CA ALA A 149 16.26 -30.38 -0.71
C ALA A 149 17.36 -31.34 -1.17
N GLY A 150 18.60 -30.88 -1.16
CA GLY A 150 19.77 -31.61 -1.58
C GLY A 150 20.06 -31.55 -3.09
N GLN A 151 19.13 -31.04 -3.93
CA GLN A 151 19.45 -30.69 -5.31
C GLN A 151 20.20 -29.36 -5.39
N SER A 152 20.83 -29.09 -6.53
CA SER A 152 21.62 -27.89 -6.73
C SER A 152 21.29 -27.22 -8.06
N ILE A 153 21.20 -25.90 -8.03
CA ILE A 153 21.03 -25.05 -9.20
C ILE A 153 22.44 -24.73 -9.69
N GLN A 154 22.88 -25.39 -10.75
CA GLN A 154 24.18 -25.16 -11.37
C GLN A 154 24.05 -24.21 -12.55
N ILE A 155 25.02 -23.30 -12.67
CA ILE A 155 25.16 -22.32 -13.75
C ILE A 155 26.62 -22.29 -14.23
N THR A 156 26.87 -21.83 -15.48
CA THR A 156 28.19 -21.59 -16.00
C THR A 156 28.32 -20.12 -16.44
N LEU A 157 29.14 -19.35 -15.73
CA LEU A 157 29.41 -17.95 -16.05
C LEU A 157 30.44 -17.90 -17.22
N SER A 158 30.11 -17.12 -18.25
CA SER A 158 31.03 -16.84 -19.36
C SER A 158 31.92 -15.62 -19.10
N GLU A 159 31.47 -14.73 -18.21
CA GLU A 159 32.15 -13.49 -17.83
C GLU A 159 32.10 -13.31 -16.32
N ALA A 160 33.08 -12.59 -15.75
CA ALA A 160 33.11 -12.22 -14.35
C ALA A 160 31.95 -11.24 -14.03
N PRO A 161 31.05 -11.52 -13.08
CA PRO A 161 30.06 -10.57 -12.67
C PRO A 161 30.69 -9.44 -11.84
N ALA A 162 30.09 -8.27 -11.88
CA ALA A 162 30.46 -7.18 -10.98
C ALA A 162 29.86 -7.37 -9.59
N GLU A 163 30.40 -6.66 -8.59
CA GLU A 163 29.82 -6.61 -7.26
C GLU A 163 28.35 -6.14 -7.30
N ASN A 164 27.50 -6.84 -6.59
CA ASN A 164 26.04 -6.65 -6.54
C ASN A 164 25.28 -6.94 -7.88
N ASP A 165 25.94 -7.52 -8.88
CA ASP A 165 25.19 -8.10 -10.00
C ASP A 165 24.25 -9.21 -9.49
N GLN A 166 23.11 -9.36 -10.13
CA GLN A 166 22.01 -10.22 -9.70
C GLN A 166 21.86 -11.44 -10.59
N LEU A 167 21.88 -12.64 -10.00
CA LEU A 167 21.52 -13.88 -10.67
C LEU A 167 20.00 -14.09 -10.56
N VAL A 168 19.32 -14.09 -11.67
CA VAL A 168 17.87 -14.37 -11.76
C VAL A 168 17.68 -15.72 -12.43
N VAL A 169 16.90 -16.60 -11.84
CA VAL A 169 16.48 -17.87 -12.44
C VAL A 169 14.99 -17.79 -12.77
N ASN A 170 14.62 -17.98 -14.01
CA ASN A 170 13.23 -17.94 -14.43
C ASN A 170 12.50 -19.24 -14.03
N CYS A 171 11.94 -19.26 -12.84
CA CYS A 171 11.15 -20.37 -12.32
C CYS A 171 9.67 -20.32 -12.74
N GLY A 172 9.27 -19.29 -13.51
CA GLY A 172 7.85 -19.03 -13.77
C GLY A 172 7.11 -18.63 -12.50
N SER A 173 5.78 -18.73 -12.52
CA SER A 173 4.89 -18.32 -11.41
C SER A 173 4.42 -19.47 -10.54
N ASP A 174 5.08 -20.60 -10.55
CA ASP A 174 4.67 -21.81 -9.81
C ASP A 174 5.89 -22.44 -9.10
N SER A 175 5.77 -22.64 -7.78
CA SER A 175 6.76 -23.38 -6.96
C SER A 175 6.97 -24.83 -7.37
N LYS A 176 6.10 -25.37 -8.23
CA LYS A 176 6.27 -26.70 -8.85
C LYS A 176 7.35 -26.72 -9.94
N ASN A 177 7.76 -25.57 -10.42
CA ASN A 177 8.80 -25.47 -11.43
C ASN A 177 10.17 -25.75 -10.81
N ASP A 178 10.77 -26.85 -11.24
CA ASP A 178 12.11 -27.25 -10.85
C ASP A 178 13.15 -26.20 -11.33
N PRO A 179 13.86 -25.49 -10.45
CA PRO A 179 14.86 -24.50 -10.82
C PRO A 179 16.20 -25.14 -11.23
N THR A 180 16.36 -26.44 -11.00
CA THR A 180 17.66 -27.12 -11.14
C THR A 180 17.93 -27.62 -12.55
N ASN A 181 16.94 -27.67 -13.45
CA ASN A 181 17.13 -28.25 -14.76
C ASN A 181 16.39 -27.51 -15.89
N GLY A 182 17.15 -27.03 -16.87
CA GLY A 182 16.63 -26.43 -18.10
C GLY A 182 15.94 -25.07 -17.91
N ARG A 183 16.12 -24.40 -16.77
CA ARG A 183 15.58 -23.05 -16.57
C ARG A 183 16.54 -22.00 -17.09
N THR A 184 16.01 -21.00 -17.76
CA THR A 184 16.83 -19.84 -18.14
C THR A 184 17.26 -19.09 -16.89
N TRP A 185 18.56 -18.87 -16.77
CA TRP A 185 19.13 -17.92 -15.83
C TRP A 185 19.71 -16.71 -16.58
N SER A 186 19.77 -15.57 -15.90
CA SER A 186 20.36 -14.35 -16.44
C SER A 186 21.05 -13.58 -15.32
N VAL A 187 22.12 -12.87 -15.68
CA VAL A 187 22.80 -11.91 -14.80
C VAL A 187 22.44 -10.50 -15.23
N TYR A 188 22.11 -9.67 -14.26
CA TYR A 188 21.78 -8.26 -14.44
C TYR A 188 22.62 -7.40 -13.49
N ALA A 189 22.84 -6.15 -13.84
CA ALA A 189 23.25 -5.16 -12.84
C ALA A 189 22.16 -5.03 -11.75
N LYS A 190 22.54 -4.67 -10.53
CA LYS A 190 21.58 -4.44 -9.42
C LYS A 190 20.45 -3.52 -9.86
N GLY A 191 19.22 -4.02 -9.79
CA GLY A 191 18.02 -3.29 -10.20
C GLY A 191 17.93 -2.96 -11.71
N GLY A 192 18.88 -3.41 -12.51
CA GLY A 192 18.88 -3.19 -13.96
C GLY A 192 17.95 -4.13 -14.70
N THR A 193 17.65 -3.80 -15.96
CA THR A 193 16.80 -4.59 -16.87
C THR A 193 17.58 -5.20 -18.03
N GLU A 194 18.81 -4.76 -18.26
CA GLU A 194 19.67 -5.26 -19.32
C GLU A 194 20.37 -6.55 -18.89
N VAL A 195 20.26 -7.60 -19.72
CA VAL A 195 20.90 -8.90 -19.50
C VAL A 195 22.36 -8.78 -19.87
N LYS A 196 23.28 -9.06 -18.93
CA LYS A 196 24.73 -9.11 -19.15
C LYS A 196 25.14 -10.45 -19.73
N GLN A 197 24.64 -11.55 -19.16
CA GLN A 197 24.87 -12.91 -19.65
C GLN A 197 23.69 -13.80 -19.29
N THR A 198 23.52 -14.90 -20.01
CA THR A 198 22.40 -15.84 -19.80
C THR A 198 22.80 -17.26 -20.14
N GLY A 199 22.08 -18.23 -19.62
CA GLY A 199 22.25 -19.64 -19.92
C GLY A 199 21.09 -20.48 -19.38
N THR A 200 21.31 -21.77 -19.27
CA THR A 200 20.32 -22.72 -18.71
C THR A 200 20.87 -23.40 -17.46
N THR A 201 20.01 -23.63 -16.48
CA THR A 201 20.39 -24.36 -15.26
C THR A 201 20.53 -25.86 -15.53
N SER A 202 21.34 -26.53 -14.72
CA SER A 202 21.43 -28.00 -14.61
C SER A 202 21.41 -28.42 -13.14
N ASN A 203 21.02 -29.65 -12.85
CA ASN A 203 21.20 -30.23 -11.53
C ASN A 203 22.60 -30.80 -11.40
N GLY A 204 23.46 -30.12 -10.66
CA GLY A 204 24.85 -30.52 -10.50
C GLY A 204 25.61 -29.71 -9.47
N THR A 205 26.77 -30.19 -9.09
CA THR A 205 27.64 -29.58 -8.08
C THR A 205 29.07 -29.36 -8.63
N SER A 206 29.22 -29.25 -9.95
CA SER A 206 30.51 -28.89 -10.56
C SER A 206 30.85 -27.43 -10.25
N GLY A 207 32.13 -27.16 -10.01
CA GLY A 207 32.60 -25.79 -9.76
C GLY A 207 32.52 -25.34 -8.31
N THR A 208 32.33 -24.04 -8.13
CA THR A 208 32.34 -23.39 -6.81
C THR A 208 30.93 -23.25 -6.23
N LYS A 209 30.75 -23.61 -4.95
CA LYS A 209 29.49 -23.39 -4.24
C LYS A 209 29.33 -21.91 -3.91
N LEU A 210 28.28 -21.26 -4.41
CA LEU A 210 27.92 -19.88 -4.07
C LEU A 210 27.21 -19.80 -2.72
N GLY A 211 26.47 -20.83 -2.34
CA GLY A 211 25.74 -20.88 -1.10
C GLY A 211 24.64 -21.93 -1.08
N GLU A 212 23.70 -21.75 -0.17
CA GLU A 212 22.58 -22.66 0.05
C GLU A 212 21.34 -21.87 0.45
N THR A 213 20.15 -22.23 -0.04
CA THR A 213 18.90 -21.67 0.51
C THR A 213 18.75 -22.11 1.97
N ASP A 214 18.03 -21.33 2.80
CA ASP A 214 17.87 -21.69 4.22
C ASP A 214 17.28 -23.11 4.35
N GLY A 215 17.97 -23.97 5.09
CA GLY A 215 17.55 -25.35 5.38
C GLY A 215 16.44 -25.44 6.43
N THR A 216 16.08 -24.35 7.11
CA THR A 216 15.06 -24.32 8.17
C THR A 216 13.75 -23.69 7.72
N ASP A 217 13.81 -22.67 6.87
CA ASP A 217 12.65 -21.91 6.39
C ASP A 217 12.82 -21.47 4.93
N ALA A 218 11.92 -21.91 4.06
CA ALA A 218 11.91 -21.53 2.65
C ALA A 218 11.61 -20.03 2.39
N GLY A 219 11.17 -19.30 3.40
CA GLY A 219 10.94 -17.85 3.35
C GLY A 219 12.13 -16.99 3.78
N LYS A 220 13.17 -17.59 4.37
CA LYS A 220 14.38 -16.88 4.85
C LYS A 220 15.50 -16.85 3.83
N THR A 221 16.21 -15.74 3.79
CA THR A 221 17.47 -15.60 3.05
C THR A 221 18.63 -16.22 3.83
N ASN A 222 19.69 -16.65 3.14
CA ASN A 222 20.89 -17.19 3.74
C ASN A 222 22.14 -16.60 3.07
N GLY A 223 22.82 -15.70 3.76
CA GLY A 223 23.93 -14.94 3.18
C GLY A 223 23.51 -14.16 1.95
N ARG A 224 24.11 -14.47 0.77
CA ARG A 224 23.77 -13.86 -0.51
C ARG A 224 22.69 -14.61 -1.29
N VAL A 225 22.25 -15.77 -0.80
CA VAL A 225 21.22 -16.60 -1.41
C VAL A 225 19.84 -16.20 -0.88
N ASN A 226 18.94 -15.95 -1.81
CA ASN A 226 17.57 -15.54 -1.48
C ASN A 226 16.67 -16.73 -1.13
N ALA A 227 15.54 -16.42 -0.52
CA ALA A 227 14.49 -17.37 -0.18
C ALA A 227 13.76 -17.85 -1.45
N PRO A 228 13.54 -19.17 -1.64
CA PRO A 228 12.77 -19.69 -2.78
C PRO A 228 11.40 -19.03 -2.96
N GLN A 229 10.72 -18.72 -1.87
CA GLN A 229 9.42 -18.05 -1.89
C GLN A 229 9.48 -16.67 -2.54
N ARG A 230 10.50 -15.88 -2.22
CA ARG A 230 10.70 -14.52 -2.75
C ARG A 230 11.15 -14.55 -4.22
N VAL A 231 12.00 -15.52 -4.58
CA VAL A 231 12.44 -15.73 -5.96
C VAL A 231 11.28 -16.07 -6.91
N VAL A 232 10.29 -16.85 -6.43
CA VAL A 232 9.17 -17.28 -7.26
C VAL A 232 8.03 -16.28 -7.27
N TYR A 233 7.70 -15.66 -6.12
CA TYR A 233 6.45 -14.94 -5.94
C TYR A 233 6.59 -13.48 -5.52
N GLY A 234 7.81 -12.95 -5.37
CA GLY A 234 8.06 -11.62 -4.81
C GLY A 234 7.94 -11.59 -3.29
N TYR A 235 8.16 -10.42 -2.70
CA TYR A 235 8.25 -10.24 -1.26
C TYR A 235 7.05 -9.46 -0.71
N ASN A 236 6.48 -9.88 0.41
CA ASN A 236 5.27 -9.28 0.96
C ASN A 236 5.52 -8.16 1.99
N ARG A 237 6.71 -7.60 2.06
CA ARG A 237 7.11 -6.56 3.00
C ARG A 237 6.79 -5.16 2.47
N TRP A 238 5.81 -4.47 3.06
CA TRP A 238 5.37 -3.15 2.62
C TRP A 238 6.50 -2.13 2.51
N ALA A 239 7.35 -2.07 3.53
CA ALA A 239 8.45 -1.10 3.58
C ALA A 239 9.40 -1.16 2.37
N GLN A 240 9.51 -2.33 1.72
CA GLN A 240 10.38 -2.57 0.56
C GLN A 240 9.61 -2.72 -0.76
N SER A 241 8.28 -2.74 -0.73
CA SER A 241 7.47 -3.10 -1.89
C SER A 241 7.56 -2.11 -3.04
N ALA A 242 7.52 -2.63 -4.26
CA ALA A 242 7.45 -1.83 -5.48
C ALA A 242 6.17 -1.00 -5.54
N LEU A 243 5.05 -1.53 -5.03
CA LEU A 243 3.77 -0.82 -4.97
C LEU A 243 3.84 0.43 -4.08
N ARG A 244 4.50 0.36 -2.92
CA ARG A 244 4.74 1.52 -2.06
C ARG A 244 5.54 2.60 -2.78
N GLN A 245 6.62 2.22 -3.48
CA GLN A 245 7.44 3.14 -4.24
C GLN A 245 6.65 3.82 -5.36
N TYR A 246 5.86 3.05 -6.10
CA TYR A 246 4.95 3.58 -7.13
C TYR A 246 3.99 4.63 -6.55
N LEU A 247 3.33 4.33 -5.43
CA LEU A 247 2.34 5.20 -4.81
C LEU A 247 2.94 6.53 -4.32
N ASN A 248 4.18 6.52 -3.86
CA ASN A 248 4.85 7.69 -3.27
C ASN A 248 5.78 8.45 -4.23
N SER A 249 5.76 8.14 -5.53
CA SER A 249 6.67 8.74 -6.49
C SER A 249 6.00 9.72 -7.44
N ILE A 250 6.71 10.83 -7.71
CA ILE A 250 6.46 11.77 -8.80
C ILE A 250 7.32 11.44 -10.05
N GLY A 251 8.10 10.34 -10.04
CA GLY A 251 9.02 9.96 -11.11
C GLY A 251 8.31 9.60 -12.41
N ALA A 252 8.96 9.90 -13.52
CA ALA A 252 8.53 9.43 -14.85
C ALA A 252 8.61 7.91 -14.95
N ALA A 253 8.08 7.34 -16.04
CA ALA A 253 8.30 5.94 -16.40
C ALA A 253 9.81 5.64 -16.44
N GLY A 254 10.22 4.55 -15.82
CA GLY A 254 11.63 4.18 -15.65
C GLY A 254 12.36 4.85 -14.48
N ALA A 255 11.72 5.73 -13.70
CA ALA A 255 12.37 6.51 -12.66
C ALA A 255 11.72 6.44 -11.26
N TRP A 256 10.62 5.72 -11.10
CA TRP A 256 9.88 5.71 -9.82
C TRP A 256 10.25 4.57 -8.87
N TRP A 257 11.07 3.62 -9.32
CA TRP A 257 11.46 2.46 -8.52
C TRP A 257 13.00 2.40 -8.37
N THR A 258 13.45 1.95 -7.19
CA THR A 258 14.85 1.63 -6.89
C THR A 258 14.91 0.39 -6.01
N ALA A 259 15.96 -0.42 -6.17
CA ALA A 259 16.15 -1.62 -5.37
C ALA A 259 16.31 -1.30 -3.87
N GLN A 260 15.44 -1.83 -3.03
CA GLN A 260 15.43 -1.64 -1.58
C GLN A 260 16.28 -2.67 -0.84
N ASN A 261 16.58 -3.80 -1.51
CA ASN A 261 17.48 -4.82 -1.02
C ASN A 261 18.35 -5.37 -2.18
N PRO A 262 19.38 -6.18 -1.93
CA PRO A 262 20.27 -6.68 -2.97
C PRO A 262 19.62 -7.60 -4.02
N TRP A 263 18.48 -8.19 -3.72
CA TRP A 263 17.78 -9.11 -4.62
C TRP A 263 16.66 -8.47 -5.41
N ASP A 264 16.24 -7.24 -5.07
CA ASP A 264 15.09 -6.57 -5.69
C ASP A 264 15.22 -6.46 -7.20
N ARG A 265 14.10 -6.69 -7.88
CA ARG A 265 13.96 -6.55 -9.33
C ARG A 265 12.86 -5.55 -9.67
N PRO A 266 13.03 -4.72 -10.69
CA PRO A 266 11.98 -3.80 -11.11
C PRO A 266 10.76 -4.57 -11.63
N PRO A 267 9.53 -4.16 -11.27
CA PRO A 267 8.34 -4.70 -11.89
C PRO A 267 8.24 -4.26 -13.35
N ALA A 268 7.59 -5.05 -14.22
CA ALA A 268 7.47 -4.75 -15.63
C ALA A 268 6.84 -3.36 -15.90
N GLN A 269 5.92 -2.93 -15.05
CA GLN A 269 5.24 -1.64 -15.13
C GLN A 269 6.18 -0.45 -14.90
N HIS A 270 7.33 -0.65 -14.24
CA HIS A 270 8.30 0.41 -13.97
C HIS A 270 8.69 1.19 -15.23
N SER A 271 8.94 0.48 -16.34
CA SER A 271 9.41 1.08 -17.59
C SER A 271 8.32 1.79 -18.40
N THR A 272 7.03 1.56 -18.11
CA THR A 272 5.92 1.98 -18.97
C THR A 272 4.97 2.98 -18.34
N ILE A 273 4.89 3.03 -17.01
CA ILE A 273 4.01 3.96 -16.30
C ILE A 273 4.81 4.89 -15.39
N ARG A 274 4.30 6.09 -15.15
CA ARG A 274 4.87 7.04 -14.19
C ARG A 274 4.41 6.75 -12.77
N GLY A 275 5.09 7.32 -11.77
CA GLY A 275 4.70 7.23 -10.38
C GLY A 275 3.31 7.83 -10.14
N PHE A 276 2.61 7.33 -9.14
CA PHE A 276 1.23 7.69 -8.85
C PHE A 276 1.05 9.18 -8.50
N LEU A 277 1.93 9.74 -7.65
CA LEU A 277 1.88 11.15 -7.29
C LEU A 277 2.14 12.09 -8.47
N ALA A 278 2.85 11.64 -9.53
CA ALA A 278 3.01 12.41 -10.75
C ALA A 278 1.69 12.69 -11.48
N GLY A 279 0.61 12.05 -11.07
CA GLY A 279 -0.75 12.28 -11.57
C GLY A 279 -1.44 13.51 -10.99
N TYR A 280 -0.99 14.03 -9.86
CA TYR A 280 -1.56 15.19 -9.18
C TYR A 280 -0.73 16.45 -9.41
N ASP A 281 -1.37 17.60 -9.31
CA ASP A 281 -0.70 18.87 -9.18
C ASP A 281 0.06 18.99 -7.86
N ALA A 282 1.18 19.70 -7.87
CA ALA A 282 2.01 19.92 -6.68
C ALA A 282 1.22 20.59 -5.52
N GLU A 283 0.26 21.45 -5.87
CA GLU A 283 -0.63 22.11 -4.90
C GLU A 283 -1.55 21.12 -4.19
N VAL A 284 -1.98 20.04 -4.83
CA VAL A 284 -2.75 18.96 -4.21
C VAL A 284 -1.84 18.08 -3.33
N ILE A 285 -0.67 17.71 -3.85
CA ILE A 285 0.27 16.82 -3.16
C ILE A 285 0.72 17.39 -1.81
N ARG A 286 0.83 18.72 -1.67
CA ARG A 286 1.28 19.35 -0.41
C ARG A 286 0.36 19.06 0.78
N TYR A 287 -0.93 18.80 0.53
CA TYR A 287 -1.91 18.44 1.55
C TYR A 287 -1.93 16.95 1.89
N PHE A 288 -1.35 16.08 1.07
CA PHE A 288 -1.13 14.67 1.38
C PHE A 288 0.08 14.54 2.30
N LYS A 289 -0.14 14.47 3.59
CA LYS A 289 0.96 14.47 4.58
C LYS A 289 1.65 13.11 4.65
N PRO A 290 3.00 13.08 4.72
CA PRO A 290 3.73 11.84 4.92
C PRO A 290 3.60 11.39 6.37
N ILE A 291 2.71 10.46 6.64
CA ILE A 291 2.40 9.98 7.98
C ILE A 291 3.02 8.63 8.27
N LYS A 292 3.20 8.34 9.55
CA LYS A 292 3.66 7.05 10.06
C LYS A 292 2.65 5.96 9.73
N ASN A 293 3.11 4.93 9.00
CA ASN A 293 2.40 3.68 8.79
C ASN A 293 3.19 2.54 9.45
N VAL A 294 2.53 1.73 10.24
CA VAL A 294 3.11 0.51 10.80
C VAL A 294 2.57 -0.69 10.04
N THR A 295 3.45 -1.60 9.66
CA THR A 295 3.10 -2.93 9.12
C THR A 295 3.90 -3.99 9.85
N VAL A 296 3.27 -5.12 10.13
CA VAL A 296 3.96 -6.24 10.77
C VAL A 296 4.39 -7.24 9.70
N THR A 297 5.67 -7.60 9.71
CA THR A 297 6.25 -8.54 8.74
C THR A 297 5.76 -9.97 8.95
N CYS A 298 6.07 -10.87 8.02
CA CYS A 298 5.72 -12.29 8.13
C CYS A 298 6.59 -13.05 9.16
N ASN A 299 6.23 -14.31 9.44
CA ASN A 299 6.97 -15.16 10.39
C ASN A 299 8.43 -15.36 9.98
N ALA A 300 8.74 -15.44 8.68
CA ALA A 300 10.10 -15.58 8.19
C ALA A 300 10.98 -14.37 8.54
N ASP A 301 10.36 -13.20 8.69
CA ASP A 301 10.98 -11.94 9.12
C ASP A 301 10.71 -11.64 10.60
N GLU A 302 10.39 -12.66 11.39
CA GLU A 302 10.25 -12.60 12.85
C GLU A 302 9.11 -11.72 13.36
N ASN A 303 8.14 -11.36 12.50
CA ASN A 303 7.00 -10.51 12.84
C ASN A 303 7.41 -9.14 13.41
N VAL A 304 8.50 -8.57 12.92
CA VAL A 304 8.94 -7.23 13.34
C VAL A 304 7.98 -6.15 12.82
N GLU A 305 7.89 -5.04 13.53
CA GLU A 305 7.15 -3.89 13.10
C GLU A 305 8.02 -3.02 12.18
N ASP A 306 7.63 -2.89 10.92
CA ASP A 306 8.18 -1.90 10.00
C ASP A 306 7.44 -0.58 10.14
N VAL A 307 8.20 0.50 10.19
CA VAL A 307 7.67 1.86 10.17
C VAL A 307 8.03 2.50 8.85
N THR A 308 7.04 3.05 8.16
CA THR A 308 7.22 3.86 6.95
C THR A 308 6.52 5.19 7.12
N TYR A 309 6.97 6.20 6.38
CA TYR A 309 6.33 7.51 6.30
C TYR A 309 5.90 7.74 4.86
N ASP A 310 4.60 7.66 4.62
CA ASP A 310 4.02 7.62 3.28
C ASP A 310 2.99 8.73 3.10
N ARG A 311 3.05 9.45 1.97
CA ARG A 311 1.99 10.39 1.54
C ARG A 311 0.79 9.62 1.03
N VAL A 312 1.04 8.51 0.34
CA VAL A 312 0.03 7.62 -0.22
C VAL A 312 0.33 6.20 0.23
N PHE A 313 -0.64 5.55 0.80
CA PHE A 313 -0.52 4.19 1.35
C PHE A 313 -1.78 3.38 1.03
N LEU A 314 -1.80 2.13 1.44
CA LEU A 314 -2.99 1.28 1.39
C LEU A 314 -3.53 1.09 2.80
N SER A 315 -4.85 1.02 2.95
CA SER A 315 -5.43 0.62 4.22
C SER A 315 -4.99 -0.80 4.61
N SER A 316 -4.73 -1.02 5.90
CA SER A 316 -4.49 -2.34 6.47
C SER A 316 -5.79 -3.13 6.63
N LEU A 317 -5.70 -4.41 6.97
CA LEU A 317 -6.88 -5.20 7.38
C LEU A 317 -7.58 -4.57 8.58
N GLU A 318 -6.81 -4.06 9.54
CA GLU A 318 -7.35 -3.44 10.74
C GLU A 318 -8.11 -2.16 10.40
N GLN A 319 -7.53 -1.26 9.62
CA GLN A 319 -8.20 -0.05 9.16
C GLN A 319 -9.48 -0.34 8.37
N MET A 320 -9.54 -1.44 7.63
CA MET A 320 -10.75 -1.91 6.95
C MET A 320 -11.82 -2.53 7.86
N TYR A 321 -11.65 -2.48 9.17
CA TYR A 321 -12.55 -3.15 10.13
C TYR A 321 -12.66 -4.67 9.88
N CYS A 322 -11.55 -5.29 9.45
CA CYS A 322 -11.42 -6.75 9.35
C CYS A 322 -10.61 -7.29 10.54
N VAL A 323 -10.82 -8.56 10.88
CA VAL A 323 -10.01 -9.21 11.93
C VAL A 323 -8.54 -9.21 11.50
N PRO A 324 -7.66 -8.47 12.18
CA PRO A 324 -6.26 -8.38 11.81
C PRO A 324 -5.49 -9.62 12.30
N GLN A 325 -4.35 -9.90 11.67
CA GLN A 325 -3.41 -10.92 12.18
C GLN A 325 -2.59 -10.43 13.39
N PHE A 326 -2.48 -9.11 13.54
CA PHE A 326 -1.70 -8.42 14.57
C PHE A 326 -2.55 -7.28 15.16
N ALA A 327 -3.48 -7.62 16.05
CA ALA A 327 -4.45 -6.68 16.61
C ALA A 327 -3.77 -5.47 17.28
N GLY A 328 -4.24 -4.27 16.96
CA GLY A 328 -3.76 -3.00 17.51
C GLY A 328 -2.38 -2.56 17.01
N LYS A 329 -1.84 -3.19 15.94
CA LYS A 329 -0.50 -2.90 15.42
C LYS A 329 -0.49 -2.09 14.13
N GLU A 330 -1.43 -2.34 13.23
CA GLU A 330 -1.41 -1.78 11.88
C GLU A 330 -2.36 -0.58 11.70
N GLY A 331 -2.75 0.08 12.77
CA GLY A 331 -3.60 1.25 12.80
C GLY A 331 -4.95 1.02 13.50
N GLU A 332 -5.75 2.07 13.57
CA GLU A 332 -7.08 2.04 14.16
C GLU A 332 -8.14 1.62 13.14
N TYR A 333 -9.29 1.10 13.63
CA TYR A 333 -10.43 0.81 12.77
C TYR A 333 -11.02 2.10 12.20
N TRP A 334 -11.17 2.17 10.89
CA TRP A 334 -11.81 3.33 10.26
C TRP A 334 -13.33 3.27 10.37
N GLU A 335 -13.95 4.36 10.83
CA GLU A 335 -15.40 4.46 11.02
C GLU A 335 -16.17 4.28 9.71
N TYR A 336 -15.63 4.72 8.57
CA TYR A 336 -16.19 4.45 7.24
C TYR A 336 -16.46 2.95 7.03
N TYR A 337 -15.45 2.10 7.23
CA TYR A 337 -15.59 0.67 7.01
C TYR A 337 -16.50 -0.01 8.01
N LYS A 338 -16.51 0.44 9.26
CA LYS A 338 -17.44 -0.04 10.29
C LYS A 338 -18.90 0.25 9.90
N ARG A 339 -19.20 1.48 9.43
CA ARG A 339 -20.51 1.87 8.91
C ARG A 339 -20.84 1.14 7.60
N LEU A 340 -19.90 1.08 6.66
CA LEU A 340 -20.06 0.41 5.37
C LEU A 340 -20.45 -1.06 5.55
N LEU A 341 -19.82 -1.77 6.47
CA LEU A 341 -20.08 -3.18 6.77
C LEU A 341 -21.33 -3.37 7.64
N GLY A 342 -21.78 -2.33 8.36
CA GLY A 342 -22.94 -2.37 9.27
C GLY A 342 -22.76 -3.38 10.40
N ARG A 343 -21.56 -3.45 10.99
CA ARG A 343 -21.19 -4.44 12.00
C ARG A 343 -20.76 -3.80 13.31
N THR A 344 -21.01 -4.52 14.40
CA THR A 344 -20.57 -4.16 15.75
C THR A 344 -19.25 -4.85 16.15
N SER A 345 -18.74 -5.76 15.31
CA SER A 345 -17.46 -6.47 15.48
C SER A 345 -16.72 -6.58 14.16
N PRO A 346 -15.39 -6.64 14.17
CA PRO A 346 -14.59 -6.75 12.96
C PRO A 346 -15.03 -7.89 12.04
N ALA A 347 -14.94 -7.67 10.74
CA ALA A 347 -15.33 -8.62 9.71
C ALA A 347 -14.36 -9.80 9.64
N SER A 348 -14.88 -11.02 9.53
CA SER A 348 -14.04 -12.20 9.30
C SER A 348 -13.45 -12.19 7.90
N THR A 349 -12.19 -12.53 7.75
CA THR A 349 -11.52 -12.70 6.46
C THR A 349 -12.04 -13.92 5.66
N SER A 350 -12.83 -14.79 6.27
CA SER A 350 -13.44 -15.95 5.58
C SER A 350 -14.81 -15.66 4.96
N THR A 351 -15.34 -14.46 5.12
CA THR A 351 -16.68 -14.08 4.68
C THR A 351 -16.61 -13.07 3.52
N THR A 352 -17.57 -13.17 2.61
CA THR A 352 -17.73 -12.25 1.49
C THR A 352 -18.58 -11.04 1.88
N TYR A 353 -18.09 -9.84 1.64
CA TYR A 353 -18.76 -8.57 1.90
C TYR A 353 -18.87 -7.78 0.61
N LYS A 354 -20.00 -7.84 -0.09
CA LYS A 354 -20.21 -7.16 -1.39
C LYS A 354 -19.91 -5.65 -1.36
N ARG A 355 -20.04 -5.01 -0.20
CA ARG A 355 -19.77 -3.57 -0.02
C ARG A 355 -18.28 -3.24 -0.06
N LEU A 356 -17.37 -4.23 0.05
CA LEU A 356 -15.94 -4.05 -0.11
C LEU A 356 -15.47 -4.10 -1.58
N ILE A 357 -16.35 -4.45 -2.52
CA ILE A 357 -16.02 -4.51 -3.94
C ILE A 357 -15.67 -3.10 -4.43
N LYS A 358 -14.51 -2.98 -5.05
CA LYS A 358 -14.09 -1.76 -5.75
C LYS A 358 -14.01 -2.01 -7.25
N TYR A 359 -14.31 -0.99 -8.02
CA TYR A 359 -14.34 -1.02 -9.47
C TYR A 359 -13.17 -0.22 -10.05
N ALA A 360 -12.75 -0.55 -11.26
CA ALA A 360 -11.68 0.17 -11.91
C ALA A 360 -12.07 1.61 -12.25
N LEU A 361 -11.16 2.56 -12.06
CA LEU A 361 -11.40 3.97 -12.41
C LEU A 361 -11.68 4.14 -13.91
N ASN A 362 -10.92 3.44 -14.76
CA ASN A 362 -11.08 3.46 -16.22
C ASN A 362 -12.10 2.43 -16.76
N ALA A 363 -12.74 1.63 -15.89
CA ALA A 363 -13.78 0.65 -16.25
C ALA A 363 -14.76 0.51 -15.08
N PRO A 364 -15.70 1.45 -14.87
CA PRO A 364 -16.50 1.55 -13.65
C PRO A 364 -17.46 0.37 -13.39
N THR A 365 -17.64 -0.54 -14.34
CA THR A 365 -18.42 -1.78 -14.18
C THR A 365 -17.55 -3.01 -13.94
N SER A 366 -16.23 -2.87 -14.03
CA SER A 366 -15.25 -3.96 -13.84
C SER A 366 -14.80 -4.02 -12.39
N ALA A 367 -15.34 -4.98 -11.63
CA ALA A 367 -14.92 -5.26 -10.27
C ALA A 367 -13.48 -5.79 -10.22
N GLN A 368 -12.67 -5.30 -9.29
CA GLN A 368 -11.23 -5.55 -9.22
C GLN A 368 -10.81 -6.35 -7.99
N TYR A 369 -9.64 -6.95 -8.09
CA TYR A 369 -8.85 -7.45 -6.97
C TYR A 369 -7.97 -6.31 -6.44
N VAL A 370 -8.03 -6.04 -5.13
CA VAL A 370 -7.47 -4.83 -4.54
C VAL A 370 -6.54 -5.16 -3.38
N PHE A 371 -5.24 -4.93 -3.55
CA PHE A 371 -4.26 -5.14 -2.50
C PHE A 371 -4.49 -4.25 -1.28
N ARG A 372 -4.07 -4.77 -0.12
CA ARG A 372 -3.90 -4.07 1.15
C ARG A 372 -2.42 -4.07 1.55
N ARG A 373 -2.01 -3.23 2.53
CA ARG A 373 -0.59 -3.22 2.92
C ARG A 373 -0.20 -4.34 3.87
N SER A 374 -1.16 -5.01 4.52
CA SER A 374 -0.89 -6.08 5.48
C SER A 374 -0.28 -7.31 4.82
N ALA A 375 0.86 -7.75 5.34
CA ALA A 375 1.49 -9.01 4.93
C ALA A 375 0.68 -10.22 5.45
N PHE A 376 0.73 -11.34 4.73
CA PHE A 376 0.22 -12.60 5.25
C PHE A 376 1.27 -13.27 6.13
N ARG A 377 0.98 -13.37 7.42
CA ARG A 377 1.90 -13.84 8.45
C ARG A 377 2.60 -15.19 8.16
N PRO A 378 1.89 -16.24 7.68
CA PRO A 378 2.48 -17.57 7.53
C PRO A 378 3.57 -17.72 6.48
N ASN A 379 3.73 -16.76 5.56
CA ASN A 379 4.74 -16.87 4.49
C ASN A 379 5.28 -15.49 4.05
N ALA A 380 6.40 -15.48 3.34
CA ALA A 380 7.10 -14.26 2.91
C ALA A 380 6.61 -13.70 1.56
N TYR A 381 5.57 -14.24 0.96
CA TYR A 381 5.21 -13.93 -0.42
C TYR A 381 3.73 -13.62 -0.66
N SER A 382 2.87 -13.82 0.32
CA SER A 382 1.44 -13.53 0.16
C SER A 382 1.05 -12.23 0.84
N VAL A 383 0.19 -11.47 0.18
CA VAL A 383 -0.35 -10.18 0.61
C VAL A 383 -1.86 -10.28 0.68
N TRP A 384 -2.47 -9.61 1.66
CA TRP A 384 -3.91 -9.54 1.74
C TRP A 384 -4.52 -8.68 0.64
N TYR A 385 -5.66 -9.11 0.13
CA TYR A 385 -6.43 -8.37 -0.88
C TYR A 385 -7.94 -8.57 -0.71
N VAL A 386 -8.72 -7.65 -1.26
CA VAL A 386 -10.16 -7.79 -1.44
C VAL A 386 -10.42 -8.28 -2.88
N SER A 387 -11.16 -9.36 -3.02
CA SER A 387 -11.50 -9.94 -4.32
C SER A 387 -12.58 -9.13 -5.06
N SER A 388 -12.74 -9.38 -6.36
CA SER A 388 -13.78 -8.78 -7.21
C SER A 388 -15.22 -9.12 -6.80
N TYR A 389 -15.42 -10.03 -5.86
CA TYR A 389 -16.71 -10.36 -5.27
C TYR A 389 -16.82 -10.03 -3.77
N GLY A 390 -15.81 -9.34 -3.19
CA GLY A 390 -15.82 -8.80 -1.83
C GLY A 390 -15.33 -9.76 -0.75
N GLY A 391 -14.71 -10.87 -1.09
CA GLY A 391 -14.02 -11.74 -0.14
C GLY A 391 -12.61 -11.20 0.18
N VAL A 392 -12.17 -11.40 1.41
CA VAL A 392 -10.82 -10.98 1.87
C VAL A 392 -9.93 -12.21 1.91
N TYR A 393 -8.92 -12.24 1.06
CA TYR A 393 -8.02 -13.39 0.85
C TYR A 393 -6.56 -12.94 0.72
N THR A 394 -5.68 -13.90 0.48
CA THR A 394 -4.25 -13.67 0.20
C THR A 394 -3.87 -14.15 -1.19
N ASN A 395 -2.95 -13.46 -1.83
CA ASN A 395 -2.35 -13.87 -3.10
C ASN A 395 -0.89 -13.41 -3.17
N TYR A 396 -0.18 -13.89 -4.18
CA TYR A 396 1.24 -13.67 -4.40
C TYR A 396 1.56 -12.19 -4.62
N ALA A 397 2.64 -11.71 -4.02
CA ALA A 397 3.09 -10.33 -4.13
C ALA A 397 3.36 -9.92 -5.60
N MET A 398 3.81 -10.85 -6.44
CA MET A 398 4.08 -10.62 -7.86
C MET A 398 2.82 -10.43 -8.72
N THR A 399 1.63 -10.72 -8.19
CA THR A 399 0.40 -10.57 -8.97
C THR A 399 0.11 -9.09 -9.18
N ALA A 400 -0.12 -8.66 -10.42
CA ALA A 400 -0.42 -7.27 -10.73
C ALA A 400 -1.90 -6.95 -10.44
N TYR A 401 -2.26 -6.90 -9.16
CA TYR A 401 -3.56 -6.42 -8.73
C TYR A 401 -3.60 -4.90 -8.69
N ARG A 402 -4.79 -4.34 -8.66
CA ARG A 402 -5.00 -2.90 -8.51
C ARG A 402 -4.96 -2.51 -7.03
N CYS A 403 -4.95 -1.20 -6.77
CA CYS A 403 -5.00 -0.68 -5.42
C CYS A 403 -6.01 0.48 -5.33
N ALA A 404 -6.50 0.73 -4.12
CA ALA A 404 -7.27 1.90 -3.75
C ALA A 404 -6.37 2.75 -2.84
N PRO A 405 -5.75 3.81 -3.37
CA PRO A 405 -4.83 4.65 -2.63
C PRO A 405 -5.52 5.38 -1.49
N SER A 406 -4.84 5.46 -0.35
CA SER A 406 -5.26 6.22 0.82
C SER A 406 -4.27 7.36 1.08
N VAL A 407 -4.79 8.48 1.58
CA VAL A 407 -4.03 9.69 1.94
C VAL A 407 -4.48 10.20 3.31
N PHE A 408 -3.62 10.96 3.96
CA PHE A 408 -3.97 11.75 5.14
C PHE A 408 -3.91 13.22 4.78
N LEU A 409 -5.05 13.91 4.93
CA LEU A 409 -5.19 15.34 4.65
C LEU A 409 -5.08 16.16 5.93
N SER A 410 -4.24 17.18 5.86
CA SER A 410 -4.08 18.24 6.86
C SER A 410 -3.29 19.42 6.28
N LEU A 411 -3.12 20.52 7.05
CA LEU A 411 -2.32 21.68 6.68
C LEU A 411 -0.81 21.44 6.85
#